data_9d44b64cccb875e98d8497d81a7428d8
#
_entry.id   9d44b64cccb875e98d8497d81a7428d8
#
_cell.length_a   1.000
_cell.length_b   1.000
_cell.length_c   1.000
_cell.angle_alpha   90.00
_cell.angle_beta   90.00
_cell.angle_gamma   90.00
#
_symmetry.space_group_name_H-M   'P 1'
#
loop_
_entity.id
_entity.type
_entity.pdbx_description
1 polymer ?
#
loop_
_entity_poly.entity_id
_entity_poly.type
_entity_poly.pdbx_seq_one_letter_code
_entity_poly.pdbx_strand_id
1 'polypeptide(L)'
;MLNLGKGPAVHSLRAQIDRREYSKGMKHILEMQDNLDVRQAEITDLTGTEDGLWRLVTKLQAVYTAKCVVIATGTFLGGRVYIGDVSYSSGPDGMFPANELSAALYRLNIPLRRFKTGTPGRVNRRSVDFSKTEIQPGDEHTVPFSFETEKAPQNKVCCYITYTNQETKDVILANLDRSPLYSGRIEGVGPRYCPSFEDKVVRFSDKERHQLFIEPCGLETEEMYLQGLSSSLPEDVQLAFIHTIPGLEHAQVMRTAYAIEYDCVDPTALKASLEFNDLPGLFGAGQFNGSSGYEEAAAQGLVAGINAARKAQGKEPVILDRGGSYIGTLIDDLVTKGC
;
A
#
# COMPACT_ATOMS: atom_id res chain seq x y z
N MET A 1 -10.94 -17.96 -2.62
CA MET A 1 -12.12 -17.04 -2.67
C MET A 1 -12.34 -16.44 -1.30
N LEU A 2 -12.46 -15.11 -1.22
CA LEU A 2 -12.74 -14.36 0.02
C LEU A 2 -14.24 -14.10 0.18
N ASN A 3 -14.66 -13.85 1.42
CA ASN A 3 -16.01 -13.40 1.79
C ASN A 3 -17.16 -14.36 1.45
N LEU A 4 -16.91 -15.65 1.30
CA LEU A 4 -17.93 -16.66 0.97
C LEU A 4 -19.18 -16.59 1.88
N GLY A 5 -19.02 -16.28 3.17
CA GLY A 5 -20.12 -16.12 4.13
C GLY A 5 -20.87 -14.79 4.08
N LYS A 6 -20.48 -13.84 3.20
CA LYS A 6 -21.07 -12.49 3.17
C LYS A 6 -21.96 -12.20 1.97
N GLY A 7 -22.17 -13.20 1.11
CA GLY A 7 -22.98 -13.10 -0.09
C GLY A 7 -22.18 -12.79 -1.37
N PRO A 8 -22.74 -13.12 -2.55
CA PRO A 8 -21.99 -13.12 -3.83
C PRO A 8 -21.52 -11.73 -4.27
N ALA A 9 -22.19 -10.65 -3.86
CA ALA A 9 -21.81 -9.29 -4.24
C ALA A 9 -20.44 -8.87 -3.72
N VAL A 10 -19.92 -9.53 -2.68
CA VAL A 10 -18.62 -9.23 -2.07
C VAL A 10 -17.63 -10.39 -2.17
N HIS A 11 -17.95 -11.44 -2.91
CA HIS A 11 -16.99 -12.49 -3.23
C HIS A 11 -15.83 -11.91 -4.03
N SER A 12 -14.61 -12.22 -3.64
CA SER A 12 -13.42 -11.70 -4.28
C SER A 12 -12.31 -12.76 -4.31
N LEU A 13 -11.56 -12.77 -5.40
CA LEU A 13 -10.37 -13.60 -5.51
C LEU A 13 -9.21 -12.92 -4.78
N ARG A 14 -8.38 -13.73 -4.13
CA ARG A 14 -7.09 -13.30 -3.60
C ARG A 14 -6.04 -14.34 -3.96
N ALA A 15 -4.95 -13.90 -4.57
CA ALA A 15 -3.79 -14.74 -4.82
C ALA A 15 -2.62 -14.28 -3.95
N GLN A 16 -1.95 -15.23 -3.31
CA GLN A 16 -0.63 -15.02 -2.75
C GLN A 16 0.38 -15.20 -3.89
N ILE A 17 1.22 -14.19 -4.12
CA ILE A 17 2.12 -14.16 -5.26
C ILE A 17 3.58 -14.07 -4.81
N ASP A 18 4.49 -14.55 -5.66
CA ASP A 18 5.90 -14.22 -5.55
C ASP A 18 6.09 -12.74 -5.93
N ARG A 19 6.43 -11.93 -4.93
CA ARG A 19 6.55 -10.48 -5.08
C ARG A 19 7.60 -10.07 -6.12
N ARG A 20 8.73 -10.78 -6.18
CA ARG A 20 9.84 -10.45 -7.08
C ARG A 20 9.48 -10.83 -8.52
N GLU A 21 8.95 -12.01 -8.71
CA GLU A 21 8.53 -12.46 -10.04
C GLU A 21 7.37 -11.61 -10.58
N TYR A 22 6.42 -11.22 -9.74
CA TYR A 22 5.36 -10.29 -10.14
C TYR A 22 5.91 -8.94 -10.60
N SER A 23 6.80 -8.34 -9.79
CA SER A 23 7.43 -7.05 -10.13
C SER A 23 8.23 -7.12 -11.43
N LYS A 24 9.02 -8.19 -11.62
CA LYS A 24 9.79 -8.45 -12.84
C LYS A 24 8.88 -8.62 -14.07
N GLY A 25 7.81 -9.42 -13.93
CA GLY A 25 6.86 -9.66 -15.01
C GLY A 25 6.11 -8.39 -15.43
N MET A 26 5.59 -7.63 -14.46
CA MET A 26 4.90 -6.36 -14.74
C MET A 26 5.83 -5.31 -15.35
N LYS A 27 7.07 -5.21 -14.86
CA LYS A 27 8.07 -4.33 -15.48
C LYS A 27 8.30 -4.70 -16.93
N HIS A 28 8.48 -5.97 -17.25
CA HIS A 28 8.69 -6.44 -18.62
C HIS A 28 7.51 -6.13 -19.54
N ILE A 29 6.27 -6.31 -19.06
CA ILE A 29 5.06 -5.95 -19.82
C ILE A 29 5.06 -4.46 -20.17
N LEU A 30 5.40 -3.60 -19.21
CA LEU A 30 5.48 -2.16 -19.45
C LEU A 30 6.59 -1.78 -20.44
N GLU A 31 7.76 -2.42 -20.34
CA GLU A 31 8.89 -2.17 -21.25
C GLU A 31 8.61 -2.61 -22.69
N MET A 32 7.73 -3.60 -22.88
CA MET A 32 7.34 -4.10 -24.18
C MET A 32 6.16 -3.34 -24.82
N GLN A 33 5.54 -2.42 -24.06
CA GLN A 33 4.39 -1.65 -24.57
C GLN A 33 4.83 -0.56 -25.53
N ASP A 34 4.27 -0.57 -26.73
CA ASP A 34 4.52 0.48 -27.73
C ASP A 34 4.08 1.86 -27.22
N ASN A 35 4.84 2.88 -27.58
CA ASN A 35 4.65 4.28 -27.18
C ASN A 35 4.65 4.53 -25.66
N LEU A 36 5.32 3.67 -24.91
CA LEU A 36 5.54 3.80 -23.48
C LEU A 36 7.04 3.76 -23.14
N ASP A 37 7.57 4.86 -22.60
CA ASP A 37 8.92 4.93 -22.06
C ASP A 37 8.91 4.73 -20.53
N VAL A 38 9.57 3.69 -20.04
CA VAL A 38 9.79 3.48 -18.59
C VAL A 38 11.16 4.05 -18.22
N ARG A 39 11.19 5.08 -17.37
CA ARG A 39 12.42 5.79 -17.00
C ARG A 39 12.61 5.84 -15.48
N GLN A 40 13.81 5.59 -15.02
CA GLN A 40 14.19 5.83 -13.64
C GLN A 40 14.56 7.30 -13.48
N ALA A 41 13.68 8.08 -12.85
CA ALA A 41 13.93 9.47 -12.54
C ALA A 41 13.11 9.90 -11.31
N GLU A 42 13.71 10.66 -10.39
CA GLU A 42 13.02 11.31 -9.30
C GLU A 42 12.57 12.70 -9.80
N ILE A 43 11.26 12.95 -9.78
CA ILE A 43 10.70 14.27 -10.07
C ILE A 43 10.78 15.11 -8.79
N THR A 44 11.40 16.29 -8.92
CA THR A 44 11.62 17.21 -7.80
C THR A 44 10.80 18.48 -7.91
N ASP A 45 10.34 18.82 -9.12
CA ASP A 45 9.52 20.01 -9.35
C ASP A 45 8.46 19.77 -10.42
N LEU A 46 7.32 20.44 -10.26
CA LEU A 46 6.17 20.39 -11.15
C LEU A 46 5.55 21.78 -11.23
N THR A 47 5.43 22.33 -12.44
CA THR A 47 4.87 23.67 -12.67
C THR A 47 4.02 23.69 -13.95
N GLY A 48 2.92 24.45 -13.94
CA GLY A 48 2.18 24.76 -15.16
C GLY A 48 2.93 25.80 -15.99
N THR A 49 2.82 25.71 -17.31
CA THR A 49 3.41 26.65 -18.27
C THR A 49 2.33 27.57 -18.86
N GLU A 50 2.70 28.70 -19.46
CA GLU A 50 1.76 29.67 -20.04
C GLU A 50 0.98 29.12 -21.24
N ASP A 51 1.54 28.15 -21.95
CA ASP A 51 0.92 27.44 -23.07
C ASP A 51 0.03 26.22 -22.62
N GLY A 52 -0.22 26.08 -21.32
CA GLY A 52 -1.12 25.08 -20.76
C GLY A 52 -0.52 23.67 -20.67
N LEU A 53 0.79 23.55 -20.75
CA LEU A 53 1.51 22.31 -20.52
C LEU A 53 1.97 22.22 -19.06
N TRP A 54 2.39 21.04 -18.66
CA TRP A 54 3.07 20.76 -17.40
C TRP A 54 4.56 20.60 -17.66
N ARG A 55 5.39 21.31 -16.86
CA ARG A 55 6.85 21.18 -16.85
C ARG A 55 7.26 20.40 -15.60
N LEU A 56 7.99 19.30 -15.79
CA LEU A 56 8.53 18.44 -14.75
C LEU A 56 10.05 18.54 -14.75
N VAL A 57 10.65 18.68 -13.57
CA VAL A 57 12.10 18.70 -13.40
C VAL A 57 12.52 17.50 -12.60
N THR A 58 13.54 16.79 -13.06
CA THR A 58 14.13 15.68 -12.33
C THR A 58 15.24 16.17 -11.40
N LYS A 59 15.60 15.33 -10.42
CA LYS A 59 16.74 15.58 -9.54
C LYS A 59 18.07 15.77 -10.28
N LEU A 60 18.21 15.14 -11.45
CA LEU A 60 19.36 15.30 -12.33
C LEU A 60 19.23 16.49 -13.31
N GLN A 61 18.27 17.39 -13.09
CA GLN A 61 18.00 18.60 -13.86
C GLN A 61 17.49 18.36 -15.30
N ALA A 62 17.10 17.14 -15.65
CA ALA A 62 16.39 16.92 -16.90
C ALA A 62 14.98 17.52 -16.82
N VAL A 63 14.49 18.10 -17.92
CA VAL A 63 13.18 18.73 -18.03
C VAL A 63 12.31 17.94 -19.00
N TYR A 64 11.12 17.63 -18.56
CA TYR A 64 10.06 17.04 -19.40
C TYR A 64 8.88 18.00 -19.47
N THR A 65 8.22 18.02 -20.62
CA THR A 65 6.94 18.72 -20.79
C THR A 65 5.85 17.75 -21.20
N ALA A 66 4.65 17.91 -20.66
CA ALA A 66 3.53 17.04 -20.94
C ALA A 66 2.21 17.81 -20.97
N LYS A 67 1.25 17.37 -21.78
CA LYS A 67 -0.14 17.89 -21.77
C LYS A 67 -0.88 17.50 -20.50
N CYS A 68 -0.62 16.29 -20.00
CA CYS A 68 -1.25 15.77 -18.80
C CYS A 68 -0.21 15.02 -17.94
N VAL A 69 -0.41 15.04 -16.63
CA VAL A 69 0.41 14.35 -15.63
C VAL A 69 -0.51 13.57 -14.68
N VAL A 70 -0.15 12.34 -14.36
CA VAL A 70 -0.81 11.54 -13.32
C VAL A 70 0.17 11.34 -12.17
N ILE A 71 -0.19 11.79 -10.97
CA ILE A 71 0.59 11.60 -9.75
C ILE A 71 0.14 10.30 -9.07
N ALA A 72 1.05 9.32 -8.94
CA ALA A 72 0.79 8.01 -8.35
C ALA A 72 1.95 7.59 -7.43
N THR A 73 2.31 8.46 -6.50
CA THR A 73 3.53 8.38 -5.67
C THR A 73 3.49 7.33 -4.56
N GLY A 74 2.36 6.64 -4.36
CA GLY A 74 2.25 5.64 -3.30
C GLY A 74 2.60 6.21 -1.92
N THR A 75 3.55 5.57 -1.22
CA THR A 75 4.04 6.00 0.10
C THR A 75 5.39 6.73 0.06
N PHE A 76 5.83 7.17 -1.12
CA PHE A 76 7.14 7.83 -1.29
C PHE A 76 7.12 9.31 -0.96
N LEU A 77 5.99 9.99 -1.18
CA LEU A 77 5.89 11.45 -1.06
C LEU A 77 6.05 11.89 0.39
N GLY A 78 7.11 12.66 0.69
CA GLY A 78 7.42 13.06 2.05
C GLY A 78 7.62 11.89 3.02
N GLY A 79 8.09 10.74 2.51
CA GLY A 79 8.15 9.48 3.25
C GLY A 79 9.07 9.53 4.47
N ARG A 80 8.58 9.02 5.63
CA ARG A 80 9.33 8.92 6.88
C ARG A 80 9.00 7.63 7.61
N VAL A 81 10.01 6.85 7.89
CA VAL A 81 9.91 5.57 8.62
C VAL A 81 10.05 5.81 10.12
N TYR A 82 9.29 5.02 10.90
CA TYR A 82 9.31 5.02 12.36
C TYR A 82 9.42 3.59 12.91
N ILE A 83 10.37 3.40 13.84
CA ILE A 83 10.58 2.17 14.62
C ILE A 83 10.92 2.60 16.04
N GLY A 84 9.98 2.53 16.97
CA GLY A 84 10.15 3.07 18.33
C GLY A 84 10.60 4.53 18.31
N ASP A 85 11.71 4.81 18.98
CA ASP A 85 12.28 6.15 19.07
C ASP A 85 13.03 6.61 17.81
N VAL A 86 13.30 5.69 16.89
CA VAL A 86 14.06 5.99 15.68
C VAL A 86 13.11 6.41 14.56
N SER A 87 13.42 7.53 13.92
CA SER A 87 12.75 7.93 12.68
C SER A 87 13.72 8.53 11.68
N TYR A 88 13.51 8.24 10.41
CA TYR A 88 14.35 8.72 9.32
C TYR A 88 13.57 8.88 8.02
N SER A 89 14.04 9.79 7.16
CA SER A 89 13.45 10.01 5.84
C SER A 89 13.73 8.79 4.95
N SER A 90 12.68 8.15 4.48
CA SER A 90 12.75 6.95 3.63
C SER A 90 11.43 6.73 2.90
N GLY A 91 11.50 6.16 1.71
CA GLY A 91 10.38 5.48 1.08
C GLY A 91 10.25 4.03 1.60
N PRO A 92 9.33 3.24 1.05
CA PRO A 92 9.16 1.84 1.41
C PRO A 92 10.41 1.01 1.06
N ASP A 93 10.65 -0.04 1.83
CA ASP A 93 11.76 -0.99 1.62
C ASP A 93 13.18 -0.35 1.55
N GLY A 94 13.38 0.80 2.19
CA GLY A 94 14.67 1.50 2.22
C GLY A 94 14.98 2.31 0.95
N MET A 95 14.02 2.50 0.06
CA MET A 95 14.16 3.37 -1.11
C MET A 95 14.13 4.85 -0.70
N PHE A 96 14.62 5.73 -1.58
CA PHE A 96 14.63 7.17 -1.32
C PHE A 96 13.20 7.76 -1.35
N PRO A 97 12.88 8.70 -0.44
CA PRO A 97 11.59 9.39 -0.44
C PRO A 97 11.59 10.55 -1.45
N ALA A 98 10.41 10.96 -1.89
CA ALA A 98 10.20 12.10 -2.78
C ALA A 98 9.85 13.38 -1.97
N ASN A 99 10.81 13.94 -1.26
CA ASN A 99 10.59 15.09 -0.38
C ASN A 99 10.44 16.42 -1.16
N GLU A 100 11.24 16.60 -2.22
CA GLU A 100 11.25 17.85 -3.00
C GLU A 100 9.95 18.00 -3.79
N LEU A 101 9.40 16.90 -4.32
CA LEU A 101 8.10 16.90 -4.99
C LEU A 101 6.97 17.31 -4.03
N SER A 102 7.01 16.86 -2.77
CA SER A 102 6.05 17.28 -1.75
C SER A 102 6.03 18.81 -1.62
N ALA A 103 7.20 19.45 -1.50
CA ALA A 103 7.32 20.90 -1.46
C ALA A 103 6.80 21.58 -2.75
N ALA A 104 7.00 20.96 -3.92
CA ALA A 104 6.47 21.48 -5.18
C ALA A 104 4.93 21.45 -5.21
N LEU A 105 4.31 20.38 -4.72
CA LEU A 105 2.85 20.27 -4.64
C LEU A 105 2.23 21.28 -3.66
N TYR A 106 2.90 21.57 -2.53
CA TYR A 106 2.49 22.66 -1.65
C TYR A 106 2.52 24.04 -2.34
N ARG A 107 3.52 24.30 -3.16
CA ARG A 107 3.58 25.57 -3.96
C ARG A 107 2.44 25.71 -4.96
N LEU A 108 1.89 24.59 -5.44
CA LEU A 108 0.70 24.55 -6.30
C LEU A 108 -0.62 24.67 -5.51
N ASN A 109 -0.57 24.90 -4.19
CA ASN A 109 -1.71 24.93 -3.27
C ASN A 109 -2.52 23.63 -3.27
N ILE A 110 -1.88 22.49 -3.54
CA ILE A 110 -2.53 21.19 -3.42
C ILE A 110 -2.70 20.86 -1.93
N PRO A 111 -3.92 20.56 -1.46
CA PRO A 111 -4.18 20.27 -0.04
C PRO A 111 -3.63 18.89 0.31
N LEU A 112 -2.40 18.83 0.82
CA LEU A 112 -1.78 17.60 1.28
C LEU A 112 -2.15 17.30 2.73
N ARG A 113 -2.28 16.02 3.05
CA ARG A 113 -2.49 15.46 4.38
C ARG A 113 -1.43 14.42 4.68
N ARG A 114 -1.14 14.20 5.97
CA ARG A 114 -0.25 13.11 6.41
C ARG A 114 -1.05 11.85 6.64
N PHE A 115 -0.67 10.76 5.97
CA PHE A 115 -1.18 9.42 6.22
C PHE A 115 -0.08 8.51 6.74
N LYS A 116 -0.49 7.46 7.46
CA LYS A 116 0.38 6.45 8.02
C LYS A 116 -0.06 5.07 7.56
N THR A 117 0.88 4.28 7.10
CA THR A 117 0.69 2.85 6.93
C THR A 117 1.84 2.09 7.61
N GLY A 118 1.86 0.77 7.50
CA GLY A 118 2.92 -0.03 8.09
C GLY A 118 3.12 -1.35 7.37
N THR A 119 4.24 -1.99 7.66
CA THR A 119 4.55 -3.34 7.19
C THR A 119 4.92 -4.22 8.37
N PRO A 120 4.51 -5.49 8.40
CA PRO A 120 4.94 -6.42 9.44
C PRO A 120 6.39 -6.87 9.27
N GLY A 121 6.93 -7.46 10.32
CA GLY A 121 8.25 -8.07 10.30
C GLY A 121 8.33 -9.27 9.35
N ARG A 122 9.55 -9.64 9.00
CA ARG A 122 9.87 -10.85 8.23
C ARG A 122 10.79 -11.73 9.05
N VAL A 123 10.55 -13.02 9.01
CA VAL A 123 11.33 -14.02 9.72
C VAL A 123 11.93 -15.05 8.77
N ASN A 124 13.00 -15.71 9.20
CA ASN A 124 13.61 -16.78 8.44
C ASN A 124 12.77 -18.07 8.58
N ARG A 125 12.33 -18.63 7.47
CA ARG A 125 11.54 -19.86 7.39
C ARG A 125 12.11 -21.00 8.20
N ARG A 126 13.45 -21.17 8.20
CA ARG A 126 14.14 -22.26 8.90
C ARG A 126 14.07 -22.12 10.43
N SER A 127 13.69 -20.96 10.95
CA SER A 127 13.52 -20.70 12.39
C SER A 127 12.06 -20.78 12.86
N VAL A 128 11.12 -21.11 11.97
CA VAL A 128 9.70 -21.28 12.29
C VAL A 128 9.41 -22.74 12.59
N ASP A 129 8.76 -22.99 13.72
CA ASP A 129 8.23 -24.32 14.06
C ASP A 129 6.83 -24.52 13.48
N PHE A 130 6.76 -24.99 12.25
CA PHE A 130 5.49 -25.21 11.56
C PHE A 130 4.61 -26.29 12.18
N SER A 131 5.14 -27.13 13.07
CA SER A 131 4.34 -28.14 13.78
C SER A 131 3.30 -27.54 14.74
N LYS A 132 3.49 -26.27 15.13
CA LYS A 132 2.60 -25.49 15.98
C LYS A 132 1.66 -24.56 15.21
N THR A 133 1.61 -24.67 13.89
CA THR A 133 0.81 -23.83 13.02
C THR A 133 -0.20 -24.66 12.23
N GLU A 134 -1.25 -24.00 11.73
CA GLU A 134 -2.24 -24.62 10.86
C GLU A 134 -1.85 -24.35 9.39
N ILE A 135 -1.86 -25.40 8.55
CA ILE A 135 -1.58 -25.25 7.11
C ILE A 135 -2.77 -24.59 6.42
N GLN A 136 -2.49 -23.56 5.61
CA GLN A 136 -3.45 -22.90 4.73
C GLN A 136 -3.07 -23.18 3.26
N PRO A 137 -3.60 -24.24 2.64
CA PRO A 137 -3.19 -24.67 1.30
C PRO A 137 -3.77 -23.81 0.17
N GLY A 138 -4.76 -22.98 0.46
CA GLY A 138 -5.56 -22.29 -0.54
C GLY A 138 -6.73 -23.12 -1.06
N ASP A 139 -7.43 -22.58 -2.07
CA ASP A 139 -8.59 -23.26 -2.66
C ASP A 139 -8.13 -24.46 -3.51
N GLU A 140 -8.80 -25.59 -3.41
CA GLU A 140 -8.53 -26.80 -4.21
C GLU A 140 -8.82 -26.55 -5.69
N HIS A 141 -9.92 -25.84 -5.96
CA HIS A 141 -10.29 -25.39 -7.30
C HIS A 141 -10.01 -23.91 -7.46
N THR A 142 -8.90 -23.57 -8.10
CA THR A 142 -8.49 -22.18 -8.33
C THR A 142 -9.27 -21.58 -9.49
N VAL A 143 -9.73 -20.35 -9.29
CA VAL A 143 -10.38 -19.54 -10.33
C VAL A 143 -9.40 -18.49 -10.83
N PRO A 144 -9.19 -18.34 -12.16
CA PRO A 144 -8.31 -17.32 -12.70
C PRO A 144 -8.92 -15.92 -12.53
N PHE A 145 -8.07 -14.89 -12.49
CA PHE A 145 -8.52 -13.49 -12.44
C PHE A 145 -9.01 -12.98 -13.81
N SER A 146 -8.50 -13.52 -14.89
CA SER A 146 -8.85 -13.11 -16.26
C SER A 146 -9.67 -14.19 -16.95
N PHE A 147 -10.69 -13.77 -17.71
CA PHE A 147 -11.45 -14.65 -18.59
C PHE A 147 -10.62 -15.20 -19.78
N GLU A 148 -9.49 -14.56 -20.09
CA GLU A 148 -8.56 -15.00 -21.13
C GLU A 148 -7.56 -16.06 -20.65
N THR A 149 -7.56 -16.39 -19.35
CA THR A 149 -6.66 -17.40 -18.79
C THR A 149 -7.11 -18.79 -19.21
N GLU A 150 -6.35 -19.45 -20.09
CA GLU A 150 -6.66 -20.78 -20.61
C GLU A 150 -6.49 -21.90 -19.57
N LYS A 151 -5.52 -21.76 -18.67
CA LYS A 151 -5.21 -22.78 -17.64
C LYS A 151 -5.35 -22.18 -16.25
N ALA A 152 -6.18 -22.78 -15.42
CA ALA A 152 -6.32 -22.37 -14.01
C ALA A 152 -4.95 -22.35 -13.32
N PRO A 153 -4.65 -21.31 -12.52
CA PRO A 153 -3.41 -21.25 -11.75
C PRO A 153 -3.37 -22.40 -10.72
N GLN A 154 -2.16 -22.84 -10.37
CA GLN A 154 -1.96 -23.89 -9.37
C GLN A 154 -1.29 -23.32 -8.13
N ASN A 155 -1.77 -23.73 -6.95
CA ASN A 155 -1.10 -23.42 -5.70
C ASN A 155 0.24 -24.18 -5.63
N LYS A 156 1.34 -23.43 -5.44
CA LYS A 156 2.70 -23.99 -5.40
C LYS A 156 3.24 -24.14 -3.98
N VAL A 157 2.76 -23.27 -3.07
CA VAL A 157 3.18 -23.22 -1.68
C VAL A 157 1.98 -22.95 -0.79
N CYS A 158 2.09 -23.32 0.49
CA CYS A 158 1.08 -23.03 1.51
C CYS A 158 1.47 -21.81 2.31
N CYS A 159 0.48 -21.08 2.81
CA CYS A 159 0.63 -20.20 3.96
C CYS A 159 0.34 -20.99 5.24
N TYR A 160 0.62 -20.38 6.38
CA TYR A 160 0.38 -20.99 7.68
C TYR A 160 -0.36 -20.02 8.57
N ILE A 161 -1.22 -20.55 9.44
CA ILE A 161 -1.98 -19.76 10.40
C ILE A 161 -1.46 -20.04 11.80
N THR A 162 -1.31 -18.98 12.59
CA THR A 162 -1.08 -19.04 14.02
C THR A 162 -1.89 -17.94 14.70
N TYR A 163 -1.81 -17.86 16.02
CA TYR A 163 -2.58 -16.90 16.80
C TYR A 163 -1.70 -16.25 17.87
N THR A 164 -1.97 -14.99 18.14
CA THR A 164 -1.44 -14.35 19.34
C THR A 164 -2.10 -14.90 20.59
N ASN A 165 -1.54 -14.63 21.75
CA ASN A 165 -2.04 -15.07 23.05
C ASN A 165 -2.03 -13.90 24.06
N GLN A 166 -2.38 -14.19 25.31
CA GLN A 166 -2.41 -13.19 26.37
C GLN A 166 -1.01 -12.58 26.62
N GLU A 167 0.05 -13.39 26.60
CA GLU A 167 1.42 -12.91 26.77
C GLU A 167 1.82 -11.92 25.68
N THR A 168 1.45 -12.20 24.42
CA THR A 168 1.64 -11.23 23.30
C THR A 168 0.98 -9.89 23.62
N LYS A 169 -0.26 -9.92 24.09
CA LYS A 169 -1.02 -8.73 24.48
C LYS A 169 -0.35 -7.98 25.64
N ASP A 170 0.09 -8.68 26.65
CA ASP A 170 0.74 -8.08 27.83
C ASP A 170 2.04 -7.37 27.45
N VAL A 171 2.87 -7.97 26.59
CA VAL A 171 4.09 -7.34 26.06
C VAL A 171 3.76 -6.05 25.33
N ILE A 172 2.73 -6.03 24.48
CA ILE A 172 2.32 -4.84 23.73
C ILE A 172 1.83 -3.74 24.69
N LEU A 173 0.92 -4.09 25.61
CA LEU A 173 0.33 -3.10 26.55
C LEU A 173 1.37 -2.49 27.48
N ALA A 174 2.37 -3.27 27.92
CA ALA A 174 3.48 -2.79 28.75
C ALA A 174 4.43 -1.82 28.04
N ASN A 175 4.36 -1.70 26.69
CA ASN A 175 5.26 -0.90 25.87
C ASN A 175 4.53 0.11 24.96
N LEU A 176 3.26 0.42 25.23
CA LEU A 176 2.50 1.37 24.39
C LEU A 176 3.10 2.78 24.39
N ASP A 177 3.69 3.21 25.50
CA ASP A 177 4.38 4.49 25.65
C ASP A 177 5.60 4.63 24.74
N ARG A 178 6.17 3.50 24.29
CA ARG A 178 7.30 3.43 23.34
C ARG A 178 6.84 3.38 21.86
N SER A 179 5.53 3.32 21.62
CA SER A 179 5.00 3.35 20.26
C SER A 179 4.98 4.79 19.72
N PRO A 180 5.56 5.07 18.54
CA PRO A 180 5.46 6.38 17.89
C PRO A 180 4.02 6.84 17.67
N LEU A 181 3.10 5.90 17.48
CA LEU A 181 1.68 6.19 17.31
C LEU A 181 1.04 6.72 18.61
N TYR A 182 1.33 6.08 19.74
CA TYR A 182 0.74 6.44 21.04
C TYR A 182 1.48 7.56 21.75
N SER A 183 2.76 7.79 21.43
CA SER A 183 3.54 8.93 21.92
C SER A 183 3.30 10.23 21.14
N GLY A 184 2.46 10.22 20.10
CA GLY A 184 2.15 11.41 19.29
C GLY A 184 3.26 11.84 18.33
N ARG A 185 4.26 11.00 18.06
CA ARG A 185 5.31 11.28 17.07
C ARG A 185 4.86 11.08 15.65
N ILE A 186 3.92 10.15 15.43
CA ILE A 186 3.22 9.96 14.16
C ILE A 186 1.99 10.87 14.19
N GLU A 187 1.95 11.83 13.28
CA GLU A 187 0.83 12.77 13.11
C GLU A 187 -0.19 12.22 12.10
N GLY A 188 0.26 11.37 11.20
CA GLY A 188 -0.53 10.79 10.11
C GLY A 188 -1.66 9.90 10.60
N VAL A 189 -2.84 10.09 10.03
CA VAL A 189 -4.00 9.23 10.27
C VAL A 189 -3.81 7.89 9.55
N GLY A 190 -4.08 6.79 10.24
CA GLY A 190 -4.07 5.48 9.60
C GLY A 190 -5.26 5.33 8.64
N PRO A 191 -5.05 4.91 7.38
CA PRO A 191 -6.15 4.59 6.50
C PRO A 191 -6.97 3.43 7.07
N ARG A 192 -8.25 3.38 6.70
CA ARG A 192 -9.28 2.48 7.27
C ARG A 192 -8.85 1.00 7.38
N TYR A 193 -8.01 0.53 6.48
CA TYR A 193 -7.68 -0.90 6.36
C TYR A 193 -6.28 -1.29 6.87
N CYS A 194 -5.54 -0.38 7.50
CA CYS A 194 -4.18 -0.66 7.99
C CYS A 194 -3.97 -0.27 9.46
N PRO A 195 -4.75 -0.84 10.42
CA PRO A 195 -4.42 -0.66 11.83
C PRO A 195 -3.11 -1.38 12.13
N SER A 196 -2.24 -0.75 12.92
CA SER A 196 -1.08 -1.42 13.50
C SER A 196 -1.52 -2.52 14.47
N PHE A 197 -0.61 -3.42 14.84
CA PHE A 197 -0.95 -4.49 15.75
C PHE A 197 -1.25 -3.95 17.16
N GLU A 198 -0.52 -2.96 17.62
CA GLU A 198 -0.80 -2.25 18.86
C GLU A 198 -2.19 -1.59 18.85
N ASP A 199 -2.64 -1.02 17.73
CA ASP A 199 -4.00 -0.53 17.57
C ASP A 199 -5.04 -1.63 17.72
N LYS A 200 -4.80 -2.82 17.16
CA LYS A 200 -5.72 -3.96 17.27
C LYS A 200 -5.85 -4.42 18.71
N VAL A 201 -4.74 -4.50 19.44
CA VAL A 201 -4.71 -4.90 20.84
C VAL A 201 -5.51 -3.94 21.72
N VAL A 202 -5.39 -2.63 21.47
CA VAL A 202 -6.11 -1.60 22.24
C VAL A 202 -7.61 -1.56 21.85
N ARG A 203 -7.93 -1.50 20.54
CA ARG A 203 -9.31 -1.35 20.06
C ARG A 203 -10.16 -2.60 20.25
N PHE A 204 -9.55 -3.78 20.23
CA PHE A 204 -10.22 -5.06 20.40
C PHE A 204 -9.71 -5.76 21.67
N SER A 205 -9.71 -5.01 22.77
CA SER A 205 -9.19 -5.47 24.06
C SER A 205 -9.96 -6.66 24.65
N ASP A 206 -11.20 -6.88 24.23
CA ASP A 206 -12.05 -8.03 24.57
C ASP A 206 -11.66 -9.33 23.85
N LYS A 207 -10.84 -9.25 22.79
CA LYS A 207 -10.39 -10.44 22.08
C LYS A 207 -9.20 -11.09 22.78
N GLU A 208 -9.33 -12.39 23.04
CA GLU A 208 -8.27 -13.19 23.66
C GLU A 208 -7.07 -13.41 22.72
N ARG A 209 -7.33 -13.50 21.42
CA ARG A 209 -6.31 -13.76 20.38
C ARG A 209 -6.64 -13.11 19.05
N HIS A 210 -5.60 -12.87 18.26
CA HIS A 210 -5.71 -12.41 16.86
C HIS A 210 -5.08 -13.44 15.93
N GLN A 211 -5.76 -13.73 14.83
CA GLN A 211 -5.25 -14.60 13.79
C GLN A 211 -4.14 -13.92 13.01
N LEU A 212 -3.09 -14.68 12.71
CA LEU A 212 -1.93 -14.25 11.93
C LEU A 212 -1.70 -15.24 10.79
N PHE A 213 -1.17 -14.73 9.68
CA PHE A 213 -0.68 -15.55 8.59
C PHE A 213 0.84 -15.45 8.50
N ILE A 214 1.50 -16.60 8.35
CA ILE A 214 2.92 -16.70 8.03
C ILE A 214 2.98 -17.05 6.55
N GLU A 215 3.38 -16.08 5.73
CA GLU A 215 3.26 -16.13 4.27
C GLU A 215 4.65 -16.13 3.62
N PRO A 216 4.96 -17.07 2.70
CA PRO A 216 6.23 -17.02 1.97
C PRO A 216 6.28 -15.80 1.06
N CYS A 217 7.42 -15.09 1.06
CA CYS A 217 7.63 -13.90 0.20
C CYS A 217 7.97 -14.25 -1.25
N GLY A 218 8.30 -15.50 -1.52
CA GLY A 218 8.64 -16.01 -2.85
C GLY A 218 9.10 -17.46 -2.80
N LEU A 219 9.36 -18.05 -3.96
CA LEU A 219 9.79 -19.46 -4.07
C LEU A 219 11.29 -19.63 -3.78
N GLU A 220 12.11 -18.61 -4.08
CA GLU A 220 13.57 -18.65 -3.98
C GLU A 220 14.10 -17.80 -2.80
N THR A 221 13.31 -17.73 -1.71
CA THR A 221 13.72 -17.01 -0.49
C THR A 221 13.24 -17.74 0.75
N GLU A 222 14.00 -17.62 1.83
CA GLU A 222 13.60 -18.11 3.17
C GLU A 222 12.82 -17.03 3.96
N GLU A 223 12.51 -15.89 3.34
CA GLU A 223 11.79 -14.79 3.99
C GLU A 223 10.30 -15.11 4.10
N MET A 224 9.78 -15.09 5.34
CA MET A 224 8.36 -15.27 5.65
C MET A 224 7.78 -13.97 6.19
N TYR A 225 6.66 -13.55 5.64
CA TYR A 225 5.93 -12.34 6.01
C TYR A 225 4.93 -12.63 7.13
N LEU A 226 4.97 -11.86 8.21
CA LEU A 226 4.07 -12.04 9.36
C LEU A 226 2.81 -11.17 9.22
N GLN A 227 1.91 -11.57 8.30
CA GLN A 227 0.70 -10.80 8.03
C GLN A 227 -0.18 -10.69 9.27
N GLY A 228 -0.48 -9.45 9.66
CA GLY A 228 -1.28 -9.11 10.83
C GLY A 228 -0.49 -8.49 11.97
N LEU A 229 0.87 -8.53 11.93
CA LEU A 229 1.78 -7.98 12.93
C LEU A 229 2.49 -6.69 12.47
N SER A 230 1.84 -5.85 11.65
CA SER A 230 2.37 -4.50 11.38
C SER A 230 2.51 -3.72 12.68
N SER A 231 3.68 -3.20 12.96
CA SER A 231 3.95 -2.48 14.21
C SER A 231 4.97 -1.37 14.00
N SER A 232 4.91 -0.36 14.84
CA SER A 232 5.92 0.70 14.94
C SER A 232 6.73 0.63 16.25
N LEU A 233 6.47 -0.38 17.08
CA LEU A 233 7.20 -0.58 18.33
C LEU A 233 8.71 -0.80 18.09
N PRO A 234 9.58 -0.52 19.08
CA PRO A 234 11.01 -0.75 18.98
C PRO A 234 11.35 -2.22 18.70
N GLU A 235 12.52 -2.47 18.13
CA GLU A 235 12.97 -3.82 17.74
C GLU A 235 12.97 -4.82 18.90
N ASP A 236 13.44 -4.42 20.08
CA ASP A 236 13.44 -5.29 21.27
C ASP A 236 12.03 -5.73 21.67
N VAL A 237 11.05 -4.84 21.56
CA VAL A 237 9.64 -5.16 21.84
C VAL A 237 9.06 -6.05 20.74
N GLN A 238 9.43 -5.79 19.47
CA GLN A 238 9.00 -6.65 18.34
C GLN A 238 9.51 -8.08 18.53
N LEU A 239 10.77 -8.26 18.88
CA LEU A 239 11.33 -9.58 19.20
C LEU A 239 10.58 -10.24 20.37
N ALA A 240 10.35 -9.48 21.45
CA ALA A 240 9.66 -9.98 22.63
C ALA A 240 8.25 -10.51 22.29
N PHE A 241 7.41 -9.73 21.61
CA PHE A 241 6.06 -10.19 21.30
C PHE A 241 6.01 -11.28 20.21
N ILE A 242 6.92 -11.27 19.24
CA ILE A 242 6.99 -12.34 18.22
C ILE A 242 7.30 -13.68 18.90
N HIS A 243 8.22 -13.72 19.86
CA HIS A 243 8.62 -14.93 20.56
C HIS A 243 7.55 -15.48 21.52
N THR A 244 6.48 -14.75 21.80
CA THR A 244 5.33 -15.30 22.56
C THR A 244 4.36 -16.11 21.69
N ILE A 245 4.48 -16.03 20.35
CA ILE A 245 3.51 -16.59 19.41
C ILE A 245 3.87 -18.03 19.08
N PRO A 246 2.90 -19.00 19.16
CA PRO A 246 3.13 -20.38 18.82
C PRO A 246 3.73 -20.57 17.43
N GLY A 247 4.83 -21.30 17.35
CA GLY A 247 5.61 -21.53 16.15
C GLY A 247 6.67 -20.45 15.83
N LEU A 248 6.67 -19.34 16.57
CA LEU A 248 7.62 -18.22 16.40
C LEU A 248 8.53 -18.03 17.63
N GLU A 249 8.52 -18.91 18.61
CA GLU A 249 9.25 -18.79 19.88
C GLU A 249 10.78 -18.62 19.69
N HIS A 250 11.29 -19.14 18.57
CA HIS A 250 12.71 -19.07 18.20
C HIS A 250 12.92 -18.39 16.84
N ALA A 251 11.91 -17.65 16.35
CA ALA A 251 11.96 -17.04 15.05
C ALA A 251 13.10 -16.02 14.94
N GLN A 252 13.89 -16.13 13.87
CA GLN A 252 14.94 -15.18 13.55
C GLN A 252 14.36 -14.08 12.67
N VAL A 253 14.27 -12.87 13.22
CA VAL A 253 13.79 -11.70 12.47
C VAL A 253 14.83 -11.30 11.44
N MET A 254 14.45 -11.30 10.16
CA MET A 254 15.27 -10.86 9.04
C MET A 254 15.09 -9.36 8.77
N ARG A 255 13.87 -8.86 9.00
CA ARG A 255 13.51 -7.44 8.84
C ARG A 255 12.47 -7.08 9.90
N THR A 256 12.69 -5.99 10.60
CA THR A 256 11.73 -5.45 11.56
C THR A 256 10.48 -4.90 10.87
N ALA A 257 9.37 -4.89 11.58
CA ALA A 257 8.20 -4.10 11.22
C ALA A 257 8.52 -2.60 11.34
N TYR A 258 7.82 -1.78 10.58
CA TYR A 258 7.90 -0.31 10.70
C TYR A 258 6.58 0.34 10.31
N ALA A 259 6.35 1.54 10.82
CA ALA A 259 5.37 2.46 10.26
C ALA A 259 6.05 3.41 9.27
N ILE A 260 5.33 3.81 8.23
CA ILE A 260 5.74 4.87 7.31
C ILE A 260 4.65 5.93 7.23
N GLU A 261 5.03 7.18 7.48
CA GLU A 261 4.22 8.36 7.15
C GLU A 261 4.56 8.88 5.76
N TYR A 262 3.57 9.39 5.08
CA TYR A 262 3.71 9.95 3.74
C TYR A 262 2.64 11.00 3.48
N ASP A 263 2.85 11.85 2.47
CA ASP A 263 1.87 12.81 2.03
C ASP A 263 0.90 12.19 1.04
N CYS A 264 -0.37 12.50 1.20
CA CYS A 264 -1.43 12.21 0.24
C CYS A 264 -2.27 13.47 0.04
N VAL A 265 -2.99 13.55 -1.08
CA VAL A 265 -3.89 14.67 -1.32
C VAL A 265 -5.22 14.47 -0.58
N ASP A 266 -5.87 15.56 -0.20
CA ASP A 266 -7.30 15.54 0.10
C ASP A 266 -8.06 15.26 -1.20
N PRO A 267 -8.67 14.08 -1.37
CA PRO A 267 -9.26 13.70 -2.64
C PRO A 267 -10.50 14.52 -3.02
N THR A 268 -11.05 15.33 -2.10
CA THR A 268 -12.11 16.30 -2.42
C THR A 268 -11.63 17.42 -3.32
N ALA A 269 -10.32 17.58 -3.49
CA ALA A 269 -9.72 18.48 -4.49
C ALA A 269 -9.78 17.92 -5.92
N LEU A 270 -10.28 16.71 -6.11
CA LEU A 270 -10.37 16.04 -7.40
C LEU A 270 -11.82 16.00 -7.91
N LYS A 271 -11.95 16.00 -9.23
CA LYS A 271 -13.19 15.69 -9.95
C LYS A 271 -13.43 14.18 -9.98
N ALA A 272 -14.62 13.75 -10.36
CA ALA A 272 -14.93 12.34 -10.62
C ALA A 272 -14.07 11.71 -11.74
N SER A 273 -13.40 12.51 -12.57
CA SER A 273 -12.40 12.08 -13.54
C SER A 273 -11.02 11.82 -12.93
N LEU A 274 -10.82 12.10 -11.64
CA LEU A 274 -9.57 12.15 -10.91
C LEU A 274 -8.62 13.27 -11.33
N GLU A 275 -9.09 14.23 -12.13
CA GLU A 275 -8.39 15.49 -12.42
C GLU A 275 -8.55 16.45 -11.25
N PHE A 276 -7.52 17.25 -10.93
CA PHE A 276 -7.65 18.32 -9.95
C PHE A 276 -8.66 19.38 -10.41
N ASN A 277 -9.44 19.94 -9.46
CA ASN A 277 -10.46 20.93 -9.74
C ASN A 277 -9.88 22.19 -10.41
N ASP A 278 -8.77 22.70 -9.85
CA ASP A 278 -8.18 23.98 -10.22
C ASP A 278 -6.88 23.87 -11.02
N LEU A 279 -6.43 22.64 -11.32
CA LEU A 279 -5.18 22.37 -12.04
C LEU A 279 -5.44 21.49 -13.27
N PRO A 280 -5.92 22.07 -14.39
CA PRO A 280 -6.25 21.32 -15.59
C PRO A 280 -5.07 20.51 -16.13
N GLY A 281 -5.31 19.23 -16.47
CA GLY A 281 -4.29 18.30 -16.96
C GLY A 281 -3.48 17.60 -15.87
N LEU A 282 -3.69 17.94 -14.59
CA LEU A 282 -3.09 17.24 -13.47
C LEU A 282 -4.10 16.27 -12.85
N PHE A 283 -3.68 15.03 -12.63
CA PHE A 283 -4.52 13.96 -12.08
C PHE A 283 -3.84 13.31 -10.87
N GLY A 284 -4.63 12.82 -9.93
CA GLY A 284 -4.14 12.00 -8.82
C GLY A 284 -4.62 10.56 -8.95
N ALA A 285 -3.83 9.59 -8.49
CA ALA A 285 -4.23 8.18 -8.50
C ALA A 285 -3.63 7.36 -7.35
N GLY A 286 -4.37 6.34 -6.95
CA GLY A 286 -3.92 5.34 -6.00
C GLY A 286 -3.77 5.87 -4.59
N GLN A 287 -2.70 5.43 -3.91
CA GLN A 287 -2.48 5.76 -2.50
C GLN A 287 -2.23 7.26 -2.28
N PHE A 288 -1.78 7.99 -3.29
CA PHE A 288 -1.69 9.44 -3.27
C PHE A 288 -3.05 10.11 -3.02
N ASN A 289 -4.17 9.50 -3.44
CA ASN A 289 -5.52 9.98 -3.20
C ASN A 289 -6.10 9.49 -1.84
N GLY A 290 -5.26 8.98 -0.94
CA GLY A 290 -5.69 8.57 0.40
C GLY A 290 -6.29 7.17 0.50
N SER A 291 -6.30 6.36 -0.56
CA SER A 291 -6.70 4.95 -0.50
C SER A 291 -5.50 4.04 -0.24
N SER A 292 -5.70 2.95 0.50
CA SER A 292 -4.62 2.02 0.85
C SER A 292 -4.75 0.62 0.23
N GLY A 293 -5.86 0.32 -0.45
CA GLY A 293 -6.08 -0.98 -1.10
C GLY A 293 -5.36 -1.07 -2.44
N TYR A 294 -4.78 -2.23 -2.75
CA TYR A 294 -4.07 -2.45 -4.01
C TYR A 294 -5.00 -2.36 -5.23
N GLU A 295 -6.17 -2.98 -5.14
CA GLU A 295 -7.20 -2.97 -6.17
C GLU A 295 -7.78 -1.57 -6.36
N GLU A 296 -7.95 -0.84 -5.26
CA GLU A 296 -8.38 0.56 -5.27
C GLU A 296 -7.37 1.46 -5.99
N ALA A 297 -6.08 1.25 -5.73
CA ALA A 297 -5.01 2.00 -6.39
C ALA A 297 -4.94 1.69 -7.90
N ALA A 298 -5.08 0.42 -8.27
CA ALA A 298 -5.10 -0.01 -9.67
C ALA A 298 -6.30 0.58 -10.43
N ALA A 299 -7.49 0.57 -9.82
CA ALA A 299 -8.71 1.14 -10.41
C ALA A 299 -8.57 2.65 -10.64
N GLN A 300 -8.04 3.37 -9.66
CA GLN A 300 -7.79 4.82 -9.80
C GLN A 300 -6.74 5.12 -10.87
N GLY A 301 -5.66 4.34 -10.92
CA GLY A 301 -4.63 4.47 -11.96
C GLY A 301 -5.19 4.28 -13.37
N LEU A 302 -6.06 3.28 -13.54
CA LEU A 302 -6.74 3.01 -14.81
C LEU A 302 -7.63 4.21 -15.22
N VAL A 303 -8.49 4.68 -14.33
CA VAL A 303 -9.43 5.79 -14.62
C VAL A 303 -8.68 7.10 -14.88
N ALA A 304 -7.69 7.43 -14.05
CA ALA A 304 -6.85 8.63 -14.24
C ALA A 304 -6.08 8.57 -15.56
N GLY A 305 -5.50 7.42 -15.90
CA GLY A 305 -4.76 7.24 -17.17
C GLY A 305 -5.66 7.38 -18.40
N ILE A 306 -6.86 6.76 -18.38
CA ILE A 306 -7.85 6.93 -19.44
C ILE A 306 -8.23 8.41 -19.61
N ASN A 307 -8.53 9.09 -18.52
CA ASN A 307 -8.98 10.47 -18.57
C ASN A 307 -7.86 11.45 -18.94
N ALA A 308 -6.63 11.22 -18.51
CA ALA A 308 -5.46 11.99 -18.96
C ALA A 308 -5.23 11.84 -20.47
N ALA A 309 -5.31 10.61 -21.00
CA ALA A 309 -5.18 10.36 -22.44
C ALA A 309 -6.31 11.03 -23.25
N ARG A 310 -7.56 10.92 -22.77
CA ARG A 310 -8.72 11.56 -23.42
C ARG A 310 -8.59 13.07 -23.44
N LYS A 311 -8.18 13.67 -22.33
CA LYS A 311 -7.93 15.12 -22.21
C LYS A 311 -6.83 15.56 -23.17
N ALA A 312 -5.71 14.85 -23.25
CA ALA A 312 -4.62 15.13 -24.19
C ALA A 312 -5.06 15.07 -25.66
N GLN A 313 -6.14 14.31 -25.96
CA GLN A 313 -6.78 14.19 -27.28
C GLN A 313 -7.95 15.16 -27.50
N GLY A 314 -8.26 16.03 -26.52
CA GLY A 314 -9.40 16.95 -26.60
C GLY A 314 -10.78 16.25 -26.53
N LYS A 315 -10.86 15.08 -25.89
CA LYS A 315 -12.09 14.30 -25.73
C LYS A 315 -12.68 14.47 -24.33
N GLU A 316 -13.98 14.32 -24.21
CA GLU A 316 -14.69 14.33 -22.92
C GLU A 316 -14.20 13.20 -22.00
N PRO A 317 -14.16 13.43 -20.67
CA PRO A 317 -13.72 12.42 -19.71
C PRO A 317 -14.72 11.24 -19.63
N VAL A 318 -14.24 10.08 -19.25
CA VAL A 318 -15.05 8.95 -18.83
C VAL A 318 -15.33 9.08 -17.33
N ILE A 319 -16.60 9.19 -16.98
CA ILE A 319 -17.06 9.21 -15.59
C ILE A 319 -17.83 7.93 -15.33
N LEU A 320 -17.39 7.18 -14.34
CA LEU A 320 -18.07 5.95 -13.92
C LEU A 320 -19.12 6.30 -12.88
N ASP A 321 -20.37 5.93 -13.19
CA ASP A 321 -21.49 6.15 -12.30
C ASP A 321 -21.37 5.30 -11.04
N ARG A 322 -21.74 5.89 -9.87
CA ARG A 322 -21.76 5.21 -8.57
C ARG A 322 -22.62 3.95 -8.56
N GLY A 323 -23.79 4.01 -9.20
CA GLY A 323 -24.72 2.87 -9.29
C GLY A 323 -24.30 1.80 -10.29
N GLY A 324 -23.37 2.11 -11.21
CA GLY A 324 -22.99 1.25 -12.32
C GLY A 324 -21.76 0.38 -12.06
N SER A 325 -20.91 0.75 -11.09
CA SER A 325 -19.69 -0.01 -10.81
C SER A 325 -19.11 0.25 -9.42
N TYR A 326 -18.37 -0.73 -8.89
CA TYR A 326 -17.59 -0.55 -7.65
C TYR A 326 -16.51 0.52 -7.79
N ILE A 327 -15.91 0.68 -8.98
CA ILE A 327 -14.92 1.74 -9.24
C ILE A 327 -15.61 3.11 -9.19
N GLY A 328 -16.81 3.24 -9.76
CA GLY A 328 -17.61 4.46 -9.65
C GLY A 328 -17.99 4.79 -8.20
N THR A 329 -18.37 3.79 -7.42
CA THR A 329 -18.64 3.97 -5.97
C THR A 329 -17.40 4.42 -5.22
N LEU A 330 -16.23 3.82 -5.47
CA LEU A 330 -14.96 4.20 -4.85
C LEU A 330 -14.61 5.66 -5.15
N ILE A 331 -14.65 6.05 -6.42
CA ILE A 331 -14.27 7.41 -6.83
C ILE A 331 -15.26 8.44 -6.27
N ASP A 332 -16.55 8.16 -6.34
CA ASP A 332 -17.58 9.05 -5.77
C ASP A 332 -17.36 9.23 -4.26
N ASP A 333 -17.11 8.17 -3.50
CA ASP A 333 -16.84 8.29 -2.05
C ASP A 333 -15.56 9.09 -1.78
N LEU A 334 -14.50 8.90 -2.56
CA LEU A 334 -13.25 9.65 -2.41
C LEU A 334 -13.44 11.14 -2.65
N VAL A 335 -14.05 11.54 -3.77
CA VAL A 335 -14.15 12.95 -4.16
C VAL A 335 -15.27 13.73 -3.44
N THR A 336 -16.22 13.04 -2.82
CA THR A 336 -17.32 13.68 -2.11
C THR A 336 -17.19 13.66 -0.59
N LYS A 337 -16.66 12.56 -0.03
CA LYS A 337 -16.55 12.37 1.42
C LYS A 337 -15.14 12.53 1.94
N GLY A 338 -14.15 12.41 1.06
CA GLY A 338 -12.75 12.35 1.45
C GLY A 338 -12.35 10.97 2.01
N CYS A 339 -11.22 10.93 2.76
CA CYS A 339 -10.66 9.72 3.35
C CYS A 339 -10.98 9.62 4.83
#